data_2d9e7a9a39ab14aa70b6ec6648805d2b
#
_entry.id   2d9e7a9a39ab14aa70b6ec6648805d2b
#
_cell.length_a   1.000
_cell.length_b   1.000
_cell.length_c   1.000
_cell.angle_alpha   90.00
_cell.angle_beta   90.00
_cell.angle_gamma   90.00
#
_symmetry.space_group_name_H-M   'P 1'
#
loop_
_entity.id
_entity.type
_entity.pdbx_description
1 polymer ?
#
loop_
_entity_poly.entity_id
_entity_poly.type
_entity_poly.pdbx_seq_one_letter_code
_entity_poly.pdbx_strand_id
1 'polypeptide(L)'
;MSSYLPSFSQPASRRNSFAASRANSYVRSRPGSPNGSRANTVVASRRNSFSRPTSEHVPTEKDEDTDADLAEQNIPALYIPKNEKGEPMAGRVVGGKFDTPEAEQIDNDFGLIKKVDIDMPLTLTEIVNENGKEYIVLNFATGDKQNPFNWNAWYKRSISTILNLMTLFIGLATTAYSSGIGSMCKEFGVSEFYGQLGLFTFNISCAIAPMVLAPFCELTGRKVVYSGAFLAFSLLFIGLALAKDIATIIGLRLLLGLFGCVGTILVGGTFDDMYEPRHRGRPMAMFSFVAIFGTVSAPIYAGFIDQAIGWRWIEGIQGIANVPLLLLIFFYFPETRGGVELHRRAKALRAATGDERYVSEGDILTPSLQSMLKASSVKAIHMLITEPVVFAFGLWIAFCWAVAFMFLSVIPITFQEKRGWSEGVAGLPYISLAIGTTLGWAAHHLQMRKYNRLTDDPNIKVTPEARLYGAMYGAVFLPIGLFVYSFTQYAQLSWVGPAIGLAPIAFGIFFVFESTYSYTADCYGESASSAIAAQGFLRNTLGAVTPLFASAFFHNVGSQYAGLILALFGSALSTIPFVMFKYGHQLRKRSKMAPKE
;
A
#
# COMPACT_ATOMS: atom_id res chain seq x y z
N MET A 1 27.86 0.17 25.34
CA MET A 1 27.99 -0.33 23.96
C MET A 1 27.85 0.86 23.02
N SER A 2 28.89 1.67 23.03
CA SER A 2 28.98 2.93 22.28
C SER A 2 30.39 2.93 21.66
N SER A 3 30.53 2.35 20.49
CA SER A 3 31.70 2.52 19.62
C SER A 3 31.63 1.48 18.49
N TYR A 4 31.08 1.86 17.37
CA TYR A 4 31.35 1.35 16.02
C TYR A 4 30.45 2.09 15.03
N LEU A 5 30.82 3.33 14.73
CA LEU A 5 30.43 4.03 13.52
C LEU A 5 31.71 4.55 12.86
N PRO A 6 32.01 4.16 11.63
CA PRO A 6 33.15 4.75 10.92
C PRO A 6 32.78 6.17 10.46
N SER A 7 33.64 7.12 10.80
CA SER A 7 33.62 8.49 10.31
C SER A 7 34.00 8.53 8.83
N PHE A 8 33.15 9.12 7.98
CA PHE A 8 33.54 9.53 6.63
C PHE A 8 33.23 11.02 6.43
N SER A 9 34.24 11.72 5.98
CA SER A 9 34.30 13.13 5.65
C SER A 9 33.43 13.46 4.44
N GLN A 10 32.78 14.63 4.50
CA GLN A 10 31.92 15.22 3.48
C GLN A 10 32.64 15.74 2.23
N PRO A 11 31.86 15.94 1.14
CA PRO A 11 31.62 17.29 0.72
C PRO A 11 30.16 17.63 0.44
N ALA A 12 29.88 18.94 0.54
CA ALA A 12 28.61 19.61 0.59
C ALA A 12 27.80 19.60 -0.73
N SER A 13 26.49 19.89 -0.53
CA SER A 13 25.49 20.37 -1.51
C SER A 13 24.78 19.35 -2.40
N ARG A 14 23.56 19.06 -2.05
CA ARG A 14 22.43 18.89 -2.97
C ARG A 14 21.12 18.86 -2.21
N ARG A 15 20.53 20.03 -2.03
CA ARG A 15 19.07 20.16 -1.82
C ARG A 15 18.43 20.43 -3.18
N ASN A 16 17.28 19.82 -3.42
CA ASN A 16 16.38 19.95 -4.58
C ASN A 16 16.79 19.18 -5.85
N SER A 17 16.42 17.89 -5.92
CA SER A 17 16.49 17.16 -7.18
C SER A 17 15.47 16.02 -7.37
N PHE A 18 14.35 15.98 -6.61
CA PHE A 18 13.40 14.86 -6.77
C PHE A 18 12.32 15.07 -7.84
N ALA A 19 12.16 16.30 -8.37
CA ALA A 19 11.24 16.55 -9.49
C ALA A 19 11.94 16.54 -10.87
N ALA A 20 13.26 16.78 -10.90
CA ALA A 20 13.99 16.91 -12.16
C ALA A 20 14.61 15.60 -12.67
N SER A 21 14.70 14.53 -11.86
CA SER A 21 15.38 13.31 -12.27
C SER A 21 14.55 12.37 -13.17
N ARG A 22 13.21 12.56 -13.24
CA ARG A 22 12.37 11.75 -14.14
C ARG A 22 12.46 12.13 -15.61
N ALA A 23 12.80 13.38 -15.91
CA ALA A 23 12.92 13.84 -17.31
C ALA A 23 14.27 13.51 -17.96
N ASN A 24 15.35 13.28 -17.15
CA ASN A 24 16.70 13.05 -17.69
C ASN A 24 17.10 11.59 -17.93
N SER A 25 16.33 10.61 -17.52
CA SER A 25 16.69 9.20 -17.69
C SER A 25 16.37 8.60 -19.08
N TYR A 26 15.60 9.32 -19.91
CA TYR A 26 15.20 8.82 -21.25
C TYR A 26 16.13 9.21 -22.41
N VAL A 27 17.17 9.98 -22.17
CA VAL A 27 18.08 10.48 -23.25
C VAL A 27 19.37 9.63 -23.41
N ARG A 28 19.60 8.59 -22.58
CA ARG A 28 20.82 7.77 -22.70
C ARG A 28 20.52 6.29 -22.90
N SER A 29 20.33 5.88 -24.16
CA SER A 29 20.89 4.63 -24.66
C SER A 29 20.52 4.37 -26.13
N ARG A 30 21.39 4.74 -27.04
CA ARG A 30 21.73 3.97 -28.25
C ARG A 30 23.05 4.49 -28.84
N PRO A 31 24.06 3.65 -29.00
CA PRO A 31 25.23 3.99 -29.81
C PRO A 31 25.06 3.46 -31.21
N GLY A 32 25.44 4.29 -32.20
CA GLY A 32 25.93 3.78 -33.50
C GLY A 32 25.11 4.10 -34.72
N SER A 33 25.37 5.23 -35.37
CA SER A 33 25.98 5.27 -36.72
C SER A 33 26.02 6.75 -37.22
N PRO A 34 27.00 7.14 -38.02
CA PRO A 34 27.24 8.52 -38.37
C PRO A 34 26.55 8.86 -39.69
N ASN A 35 25.75 9.92 -39.71
CA ASN A 35 25.76 10.93 -40.76
C ASN A 35 24.62 11.96 -40.60
N GLY A 36 25.04 13.18 -40.46
CA GLY A 36 24.54 14.39 -41.07
C GLY A 36 23.13 14.86 -40.74
N SER A 37 23.00 15.71 -39.77
CA SER A 37 22.54 17.11 -39.93
C SER A 37 22.26 17.69 -38.55
N ARG A 38 22.83 18.89 -38.37
CA ARG A 38 22.74 19.67 -37.12
C ARG A 38 21.32 20.18 -36.93
N ALA A 39 20.68 19.77 -35.84
CA ALA A 39 19.60 20.54 -35.24
C ALA A 39 20.09 21.02 -33.87
N ASN A 40 20.22 22.34 -33.74
CA ASN A 40 20.64 23.00 -32.50
C ASN A 40 19.54 22.92 -31.48
N THR A 41 19.76 22.13 -30.45
CA THR A 41 18.95 22.12 -29.22
C THR A 41 19.55 23.17 -28.28
N VAL A 42 18.97 24.37 -28.23
CA VAL A 42 19.33 25.40 -27.23
C VAL A 42 18.51 25.17 -25.98
N VAL A 43 19.14 24.57 -24.97
CA VAL A 43 18.62 24.55 -23.61
C VAL A 43 18.97 25.89 -22.96
N ALA A 44 18.00 26.80 -22.83
CA ALA A 44 18.17 28.04 -22.10
C ALA A 44 17.80 27.85 -20.62
N SER A 45 18.82 27.56 -19.82
CA SER A 45 18.76 27.70 -18.36
C SER A 45 19.01 29.18 -18.04
N ARG A 46 17.99 29.95 -17.65
CA ARG A 46 18.19 31.25 -16.99
C ARG A 46 17.94 31.13 -15.50
N ARG A 47 19.02 31.18 -14.73
CA ARG A 47 19.02 31.54 -13.31
C ARG A 47 18.67 33.04 -13.19
N ASN A 48 17.56 33.34 -12.54
CA ASN A 48 17.36 34.69 -12.00
C ASN A 48 17.89 34.72 -10.57
N SER A 49 18.98 35.47 -10.41
CA SER A 49 19.49 35.89 -9.12
C SER A 49 18.61 37.01 -8.57
N PHE A 50 17.88 36.75 -7.50
CA PHE A 50 17.27 37.81 -6.69
C PHE A 50 18.17 38.14 -5.51
N SER A 51 18.65 39.39 -5.49
CA SER A 51 19.33 40.01 -4.36
C SER A 51 18.36 40.21 -3.20
N ARG A 52 18.80 39.81 -1.99
CA ARG A 52 18.12 40.08 -0.74
C ARG A 52 18.15 41.55 -0.36
N PRO A 53 17.07 42.15 0.16
CA PRO A 53 17.15 43.24 1.10
C PRO A 53 17.15 42.71 2.54
N THR A 54 18.09 43.20 3.31
CA THR A 54 18.17 43.12 4.77
C THR A 54 17.14 44.02 5.40
N SER A 55 16.30 43.53 6.30
CA SER A 55 15.98 44.16 7.58
C SER A 55 14.92 43.37 8.34
N GLU A 56 15.17 43.15 9.60
CA GLU A 56 14.37 42.55 10.64
C GLU A 56 13.01 43.23 10.80
N HIS A 57 11.92 42.44 10.78
CA HIS A 57 10.73 42.73 11.58
C HIS A 57 10.01 41.41 11.93
N VAL A 58 9.87 41.18 13.21
CA VAL A 58 9.04 40.14 13.80
C VAL A 58 7.62 40.69 13.86
N PRO A 59 6.60 40.07 13.24
CA PRO A 59 5.21 40.46 13.45
C PRO A 59 4.62 39.66 14.62
N THR A 60 4.04 40.40 15.55
CA THR A 60 3.16 39.94 16.61
C THR A 60 1.81 39.54 16.04
N GLU A 61 1.22 38.50 16.68
CA GLU A 61 -0.14 38.01 16.48
C GLU A 61 -1.19 39.13 16.42
N LYS A 62 -1.75 39.34 15.23
CA LYS A 62 -3.09 39.85 14.93
C LYS A 62 -3.13 40.30 13.48
N ASP A 63 -3.60 39.46 12.58
CA ASP A 63 -4.22 39.84 11.30
C ASP A 63 -4.64 38.56 10.56
N GLU A 64 -5.82 38.05 10.93
CA GLU A 64 -6.45 36.88 10.28
C GLU A 64 -7.23 37.22 8.98
N ASP A 65 -7.28 38.49 8.57
CA ASP A 65 -8.15 38.93 7.47
C ASP A 65 -7.42 39.33 6.16
N THR A 66 -6.09 39.18 6.08
CA THR A 66 -5.33 39.57 4.87
C THR A 66 -4.83 38.40 4.02
N ASP A 67 -5.05 37.15 4.45
CA ASP A 67 -4.55 35.98 3.72
C ASP A 67 -5.39 35.57 2.49
N ALA A 68 -6.58 36.12 2.32
CA ALA A 68 -7.44 35.83 1.16
C ALA A 68 -6.94 36.56 -0.11
N ASP A 69 -6.45 37.77 0.02
CA ASP A 69 -5.98 38.58 -1.14
C ASP A 69 -4.57 38.22 -1.62
N LEU A 70 -3.73 37.59 -0.77
CA LEU A 70 -2.39 37.13 -1.13
C LEU A 70 -2.39 35.78 -1.84
N ALA A 71 -3.44 34.98 -1.68
CA ALA A 71 -3.59 33.71 -2.39
C ALA A 71 -3.87 33.89 -3.88
N GLU A 72 -4.46 35.00 -4.29
CA GLU A 72 -4.72 35.31 -5.71
C GLU A 72 -3.47 35.73 -6.48
N GLN A 73 -2.42 36.22 -5.82
CA GLN A 73 -1.23 36.75 -6.49
C GLN A 73 -0.16 35.72 -6.84
N ASN A 74 -0.29 34.46 -6.45
CA ASN A 74 0.73 33.41 -6.63
C ASN A 74 0.31 32.23 -7.53
N ILE A 75 -0.57 32.43 -8.50
CA ILE A 75 -0.83 31.40 -9.51
C ILE A 75 0.29 31.48 -10.56
N PRO A 76 1.08 30.42 -10.78
CA PRO A 76 2.17 30.46 -11.75
C PRO A 76 1.63 30.64 -13.17
N ALA A 77 2.39 31.37 -13.98
CA ALA A 77 2.13 31.54 -15.42
C ALA A 77 1.97 30.16 -16.08
N LEU A 78 0.87 29.96 -16.77
CA LEU A 78 0.39 28.67 -17.15
C LEU A 78 0.94 28.21 -18.47
N TYR A 79 0.83 28.84 -19.48
CA TYR A 79 1.31 28.50 -20.81
C TYR A 79 1.99 29.72 -21.39
N ILE A 80 3.15 29.51 -21.94
CA ILE A 80 3.80 30.54 -22.73
C ILE A 80 3.76 30.04 -24.18
N PRO A 81 2.70 30.37 -24.94
CA PRO A 81 2.68 30.08 -26.36
C PRO A 81 3.85 30.76 -27.02
N LYS A 82 4.42 30.14 -28.03
CA LYS A 82 5.47 30.78 -28.84
C LYS A 82 4.82 31.44 -30.02
N ASN A 83 5.29 32.66 -30.38
CA ASN A 83 4.91 33.32 -31.61
C ASN A 83 5.49 32.56 -32.84
N GLU A 84 5.13 32.99 -34.05
CA GLU A 84 5.64 32.41 -35.30
C GLU A 84 7.17 32.40 -35.43
N LYS A 85 7.87 33.22 -34.63
CA LYS A 85 9.34 33.25 -34.54
C LYS A 85 9.92 32.35 -33.46
N GLY A 86 9.08 31.57 -32.75
CA GLY A 86 9.51 30.65 -31.69
C GLY A 86 9.84 31.33 -30.36
N GLU A 87 9.51 32.61 -30.18
CA GLU A 87 9.74 33.36 -28.95
C GLU A 87 8.58 33.14 -27.96
N PRO A 88 8.84 32.94 -26.66
CA PRO A 88 7.80 32.73 -25.68
C PRO A 88 6.94 34.00 -25.50
N MET A 89 5.62 33.84 -25.58
CA MET A 89 4.63 34.87 -25.28
C MET A 89 4.19 34.74 -23.82
N ALA A 90 4.25 35.83 -23.06
CA ALA A 90 3.89 35.83 -21.64
C ALA A 90 2.37 35.99 -21.48
N GLY A 91 1.75 35.12 -20.72
CA GLY A 91 0.34 35.21 -20.37
C GLY A 91 -0.02 34.31 -19.18
N ARG A 92 -1.10 34.64 -18.49
CA ARG A 92 -1.62 33.88 -17.35
C ARG A 92 -3.09 33.58 -17.59
N VAL A 93 -3.49 32.32 -17.38
CA VAL A 93 -4.89 31.90 -17.47
C VAL A 93 -5.43 31.61 -16.07
N VAL A 94 -6.51 32.24 -15.69
CA VAL A 94 -7.24 32.02 -14.45
C VAL A 94 -8.70 31.80 -14.82
N GLY A 95 -9.26 30.65 -14.37
CA GLY A 95 -10.65 30.34 -14.64
C GLY A 95 -11.05 30.36 -16.13
N GLY A 96 -10.15 29.91 -17.01
CA GLY A 96 -10.40 29.89 -18.45
C GLY A 96 -10.37 31.27 -19.14
N LYS A 97 -9.94 32.33 -18.45
CA LYS A 97 -9.77 33.69 -19.00
C LYS A 97 -8.34 34.17 -18.84
N PHE A 98 -7.89 35.02 -19.79
CA PHE A 98 -6.64 35.74 -19.63
C PHE A 98 -6.86 36.97 -18.75
N ASP A 99 -5.95 37.23 -17.81
CA ASP A 99 -6.00 38.34 -16.87
C ASP A 99 -5.07 39.51 -17.26
N THR A 100 -4.44 39.43 -18.43
CA THR A 100 -3.60 40.52 -19.00
C THR A 100 -4.07 40.91 -20.40
N PRO A 101 -3.85 42.17 -20.82
CA PRO A 101 -4.22 42.60 -22.18
C PRO A 101 -3.52 41.81 -23.29
N GLU A 102 -2.26 41.39 -23.05
CA GLU A 102 -1.50 40.57 -23.98
C GLU A 102 -2.09 39.16 -24.08
N ALA A 103 -2.59 38.61 -22.95
CA ALA A 103 -3.24 37.32 -22.92
C ALA A 103 -4.59 37.33 -23.65
N GLU A 104 -5.33 38.45 -23.59
CA GLU A 104 -6.59 38.63 -24.31
C GLU A 104 -6.36 38.71 -25.83
N GLN A 105 -5.23 39.32 -26.25
CA GLN A 105 -4.83 39.36 -27.65
C GLN A 105 -4.42 37.98 -28.17
N ILE A 106 -3.70 37.19 -27.35
CA ILE A 106 -3.36 35.79 -27.63
C ILE A 106 -4.63 34.93 -27.80
N ASP A 107 -5.65 35.14 -26.95
CA ASP A 107 -6.92 34.43 -27.07
C ASP A 107 -7.64 34.74 -28.38
N ASN A 108 -7.60 35.99 -28.81
CA ASN A 108 -8.19 36.42 -30.09
C ASN A 108 -7.45 35.86 -31.30
N ASP A 109 -6.12 35.76 -31.25
CA ASP A 109 -5.27 35.30 -32.35
C ASP A 109 -5.31 33.75 -32.48
N PHE A 110 -5.41 33.03 -31.36
CA PHE A 110 -5.40 31.57 -31.36
C PHE A 110 -6.78 30.95 -31.17
N GLY A 111 -7.81 31.70 -30.77
CA GLY A 111 -9.17 31.22 -30.57
C GLY A 111 -9.29 30.12 -29.51
N LEU A 112 -8.27 29.99 -28.64
CA LEU A 112 -8.07 28.86 -27.75
C LEU A 112 -9.03 28.87 -26.55
N ILE A 113 -9.43 30.05 -26.07
CA ILE A 113 -10.06 30.16 -24.76
C ILE A 113 -11.50 30.61 -24.78
N LYS A 114 -11.98 31.24 -25.85
CA LYS A 114 -13.39 31.67 -25.98
C LYS A 114 -14.44 30.57 -25.83
N LYS A 115 -14.01 29.29 -25.90
CA LYS A 115 -14.90 28.12 -25.81
C LYS A 115 -14.81 27.37 -24.49
N VAL A 116 -13.88 27.76 -23.59
CA VAL A 116 -13.55 26.95 -22.40
C VAL A 116 -13.90 27.72 -21.14
N ASP A 117 -15.15 27.60 -20.73
CA ASP A 117 -15.58 28.02 -19.38
C ASP A 117 -15.24 26.89 -18.40
N ILE A 118 -13.94 26.63 -18.24
CA ILE A 118 -13.42 25.61 -17.33
C ILE A 118 -12.71 26.34 -16.19
N ASP A 119 -13.42 26.46 -15.08
CA ASP A 119 -12.89 27.00 -13.83
C ASP A 119 -11.94 25.96 -13.20
N MET A 120 -10.78 25.74 -13.82
CA MET A 120 -9.77 24.79 -13.35
C MET A 120 -8.38 25.44 -13.35
N PRO A 121 -7.72 25.51 -12.18
CA PRO A 121 -6.32 25.93 -12.15
C PRO A 121 -5.44 24.83 -12.77
N LEU A 122 -4.88 25.10 -13.94
CA LEU A 122 -3.98 24.19 -14.67
C LEU A 122 -2.62 24.84 -14.87
N THR A 123 -1.56 24.01 -14.80
CA THR A 123 -0.22 24.38 -15.22
C THR A 123 0.12 23.59 -16.48
N LEU A 124 0.43 24.29 -17.56
CA LEU A 124 0.93 23.68 -18.80
C LEU A 124 2.46 23.76 -18.77
N THR A 125 3.16 22.64 -18.75
CA THR A 125 4.58 22.68 -18.41
C THR A 125 5.53 22.43 -19.56
N GLU A 126 5.14 21.69 -20.60
CA GLU A 126 6.08 21.40 -21.70
C GLU A 126 5.36 21.00 -22.98
N ILE A 127 5.90 21.44 -24.12
CA ILE A 127 5.62 20.87 -25.43
C ILE A 127 6.69 19.81 -25.66
N VAL A 128 6.29 18.56 -25.66
CA VAL A 128 7.18 17.44 -25.94
C VAL A 128 7.01 17.01 -27.39
N ASN A 129 8.10 17.06 -28.16
CA ASN A 129 8.14 16.52 -29.52
C ASN A 129 8.48 15.03 -29.47
N GLU A 130 7.47 14.17 -29.57
CA GLU A 130 7.66 12.74 -29.74
C GLU A 130 7.21 12.34 -31.15
N ASN A 131 8.09 11.75 -31.92
CA ASN A 131 7.80 11.32 -33.31
C ASN A 131 7.27 12.43 -34.25
N GLY A 132 7.66 13.71 -34.04
CA GLY A 132 7.21 14.85 -34.83
C GLY A 132 5.81 15.36 -34.46
N LYS A 133 5.20 14.89 -33.38
CA LYS A 133 3.96 15.45 -32.82
C LYS A 133 4.26 16.33 -31.62
N GLU A 134 3.59 17.44 -31.54
CA GLU A 134 3.64 18.37 -30.40
C GLU A 134 2.51 18.01 -29.44
N TYR A 135 2.85 17.87 -28.16
CA TYR A 135 1.91 17.61 -27.08
C TYR A 135 1.98 18.73 -26.04
N ILE A 136 0.82 19.10 -25.51
CA ILE A 136 0.69 20.05 -24.40
C ILE A 136 0.39 19.23 -23.14
N VAL A 137 1.39 19.09 -22.27
CA VAL A 137 1.29 18.24 -21.06
C VAL A 137 0.68 19.04 -19.92
N LEU A 138 -0.41 18.52 -19.36
CA LEU A 138 -1.11 19.09 -18.22
C LEU A 138 -0.52 18.61 -16.92
N ASN A 139 -0.32 19.54 -15.98
CA ASN A 139 0.03 19.27 -14.60
C ASN A 139 -0.87 20.06 -13.64
N PHE A 140 -0.90 19.64 -12.36
CA PHE A 140 -1.59 20.40 -11.33
C PHE A 140 -0.90 21.73 -11.06
N ALA A 141 -1.65 22.81 -10.93
CA ALA A 141 -1.14 24.07 -10.42
C ALA A 141 -0.68 23.93 -8.96
N THR A 142 0.23 24.81 -8.55
CA THR A 142 0.67 24.87 -7.16
C THR A 142 -0.52 25.20 -6.25
N GLY A 143 -0.80 24.36 -5.26
CA GLY A 143 -1.94 24.56 -4.35
C GLY A 143 -3.30 24.07 -4.86
N ASP A 144 -3.36 23.45 -6.03
CA ASP A 144 -4.62 22.90 -6.57
C ASP A 144 -5.28 21.92 -5.58
N LYS A 145 -6.52 22.24 -5.18
CA LYS A 145 -7.30 21.45 -4.22
C LYS A 145 -7.71 20.08 -4.76
N GLN A 146 -7.69 19.87 -6.07
CA GLN A 146 -7.98 18.54 -6.66
C GLN A 146 -6.75 17.64 -6.70
N ASN A 147 -5.55 18.20 -6.47
CA ASN A 147 -4.36 17.39 -6.26
C ASN A 147 -4.43 16.71 -4.88
N PRO A 148 -4.42 15.36 -4.79
CA PRO A 148 -4.52 14.65 -3.52
C PRO A 148 -3.41 15.00 -2.53
N PHE A 149 -2.24 15.42 -3.00
CA PHE A 149 -1.14 15.87 -2.13
C PHE A 149 -1.46 17.18 -1.38
N ASN A 150 -2.37 18.01 -1.91
CA ASN A 150 -2.73 19.30 -1.32
C ASN A 150 -3.98 19.24 -0.43
N TRP A 151 -4.62 18.06 -0.32
CA TRP A 151 -5.81 17.93 0.53
C TRP A 151 -5.53 18.25 1.98
N ASN A 152 -6.53 18.85 2.65
CA ASN A 152 -6.47 19.14 4.08
C ASN A 152 -6.19 17.86 4.89
N ALA A 153 -5.42 17.99 5.96
CA ALA A 153 -5.03 16.88 6.83
C ALA A 153 -6.23 16.10 7.42
N TRP A 154 -7.34 16.77 7.72
CA TRP A 154 -8.57 16.11 8.18
C TRP A 154 -9.20 15.27 7.08
N TYR A 155 -9.27 15.79 5.85
CA TYR A 155 -9.81 15.06 4.71
C TYR A 155 -8.96 13.84 4.36
N LYS A 156 -7.63 13.98 4.33
CA LYS A 156 -6.71 12.83 4.18
C LYS A 156 -6.92 11.78 5.26
N ARG A 157 -7.09 12.20 6.53
CA ARG A 157 -7.36 11.28 7.63
C ARG A 157 -8.70 10.56 7.48
N SER A 158 -9.76 11.24 7.07
CA SER A 158 -11.07 10.60 6.86
C SER A 158 -11.02 9.55 5.75
N ILE A 159 -10.37 9.85 4.63
CA ILE A 159 -10.15 8.87 3.55
C ILE A 159 -9.30 7.69 4.03
N SER A 160 -8.22 7.97 4.77
CA SER A 160 -7.39 6.90 5.37
C SER A 160 -8.18 6.02 6.34
N THR A 161 -9.12 6.61 7.10
CA THR A 161 -9.99 5.85 8.01
C THR A 161 -10.93 4.93 7.24
N ILE A 162 -11.53 5.40 6.13
CA ILE A 162 -12.38 4.56 5.27
C ILE A 162 -11.59 3.37 4.71
N LEU A 163 -10.38 3.61 4.21
CA LEU A 163 -9.50 2.56 3.71
C LEU A 163 -9.12 1.56 4.80
N ASN A 164 -8.80 2.04 5.99
CA ASN A 164 -8.51 1.19 7.14
C ASN A 164 -9.75 0.38 7.60
N LEU A 165 -10.94 0.98 7.60
CA LEU A 165 -12.18 0.24 7.89
C LEU A 165 -12.44 -0.84 6.83
N MET A 166 -12.21 -0.54 5.55
CA MET A 166 -12.33 -1.53 4.48
C MET A 166 -11.35 -2.69 4.70
N THR A 167 -10.09 -2.39 5.03
CA THR A 167 -9.08 -3.41 5.37
C THR A 167 -9.50 -4.24 6.57
N LEU A 168 -10.04 -3.60 7.63
CA LEU A 168 -10.54 -4.28 8.82
C LEU A 168 -11.66 -5.27 8.49
N PHE A 169 -12.68 -4.81 7.77
CA PHE A 169 -13.84 -5.62 7.42
C PHE A 169 -13.47 -6.82 6.53
N ILE A 170 -12.53 -6.61 5.59
CA ILE A 170 -12.03 -7.71 4.76
C ILE A 170 -11.19 -8.69 5.59
N GLY A 171 -10.35 -8.19 6.51
CA GLY A 171 -9.60 -9.02 7.44
C GLY A 171 -10.51 -9.86 8.34
N LEU A 172 -11.55 -9.27 8.91
CA LEU A 172 -12.57 -9.96 9.70
C LEU A 172 -13.28 -11.06 8.88
N ALA A 173 -13.73 -10.72 7.67
CA ALA A 173 -14.39 -11.65 6.76
C ALA A 173 -13.51 -12.83 6.34
N THR A 174 -12.20 -12.61 6.23
CA THR A 174 -11.25 -13.67 5.87
C THR A 174 -11.24 -14.79 6.89
N THR A 175 -11.23 -14.46 8.17
CA THR A 175 -10.95 -15.39 9.25
C THR A 175 -12.17 -15.75 10.11
N ALA A 176 -13.25 -14.95 10.10
CA ALA A 176 -14.50 -15.30 10.77
C ALA A 176 -15.08 -16.64 10.29
N TYR A 177 -14.95 -16.90 9.00
CA TYR A 177 -15.35 -18.14 8.34
C TYR A 177 -14.75 -19.40 9.03
N SER A 178 -13.52 -19.31 9.56
CA SER A 178 -12.85 -20.47 10.18
C SER A 178 -13.61 -21.03 11.38
N SER A 179 -14.31 -20.17 12.12
CA SER A 179 -15.09 -20.61 13.28
C SER A 179 -16.34 -21.42 12.89
N GLY A 180 -16.92 -21.17 11.72
CA GLY A 180 -18.10 -21.89 11.22
C GLY A 180 -17.79 -23.16 10.43
N ILE A 181 -16.52 -23.53 10.23
CA ILE A 181 -16.15 -24.69 9.40
C ILE A 181 -16.71 -25.99 9.97
N GLY A 182 -16.61 -26.21 11.29
CA GLY A 182 -17.06 -27.42 11.95
C GLY A 182 -18.56 -27.66 11.79
N SER A 183 -19.37 -26.64 12.12
CA SER A 183 -20.84 -26.71 12.02
C SER A 183 -21.31 -26.83 10.57
N MET A 184 -20.69 -26.07 9.64
CA MET A 184 -20.97 -26.11 8.22
C MET A 184 -20.66 -27.50 7.60
N CYS A 185 -19.50 -28.07 7.86
CA CYS A 185 -19.11 -29.38 7.33
C CYS A 185 -19.98 -30.48 7.88
N LYS A 186 -20.41 -30.39 9.14
CA LYS A 186 -21.34 -31.30 9.76
C LYS A 186 -22.73 -31.22 9.11
N GLU A 187 -23.21 -30.02 8.80
CA GLU A 187 -24.48 -29.82 8.13
C GLU A 187 -24.49 -30.42 6.71
N PHE A 188 -23.42 -30.23 5.95
CA PHE A 188 -23.31 -30.75 4.58
C PHE A 188 -22.82 -32.19 4.50
N GLY A 189 -22.45 -32.82 5.62
CA GLY A 189 -21.96 -34.21 5.66
C GLY A 189 -20.63 -34.41 4.94
N VAL A 190 -19.75 -33.38 4.94
CA VAL A 190 -18.44 -33.39 4.27
C VAL A 190 -17.31 -33.30 5.30
N SER A 191 -16.10 -33.71 4.91
CA SER A 191 -14.93 -33.56 5.77
C SER A 191 -14.51 -32.11 5.93
N GLU A 192 -13.87 -31.76 7.05
CA GLU A 192 -13.36 -30.40 7.33
C GLU A 192 -12.34 -29.93 6.30
N PHE A 193 -11.70 -30.85 5.59
CA PHE A 193 -10.80 -30.51 4.49
C PHE A 193 -11.49 -29.65 3.43
N TYR A 194 -12.76 -29.97 3.07
CA TYR A 194 -13.53 -29.15 2.12
C TYR A 194 -13.89 -27.78 2.71
N GLY A 195 -14.11 -27.67 4.01
CA GLY A 195 -14.27 -26.37 4.68
C GLY A 195 -12.98 -25.54 4.63
N GLN A 196 -11.83 -26.18 4.87
CA GLN A 196 -10.52 -25.50 4.76
C GLN A 196 -10.21 -25.03 3.32
N LEU A 197 -10.74 -25.71 2.28
CA LEU A 197 -10.64 -25.23 0.90
C LEU A 197 -11.28 -23.85 0.71
N GLY A 198 -12.29 -23.48 1.49
CA GLY A 198 -12.85 -22.13 1.46
C GLY A 198 -11.85 -21.06 1.93
N LEU A 199 -11.02 -21.34 2.93
CA LEU A 199 -9.90 -20.46 3.33
C LEU A 199 -8.81 -20.42 2.26
N PHE A 200 -8.48 -21.59 1.70
CA PHE A 200 -7.49 -21.69 0.63
C PHE A 200 -7.89 -20.86 -0.59
N THR A 201 -9.11 -21.03 -1.10
CA THR A 201 -9.58 -20.33 -2.32
C THR A 201 -9.64 -18.83 -2.14
N PHE A 202 -10.04 -18.35 -0.95
CA PHE A 202 -10.01 -16.94 -0.63
C PHE A 202 -8.57 -16.37 -0.67
N ASN A 203 -7.64 -17.00 0.04
CA ASN A 203 -6.27 -16.50 0.16
C ASN A 203 -5.47 -16.62 -1.16
N ILE A 204 -5.67 -17.69 -1.93
CA ILE A 204 -4.99 -17.83 -3.23
C ILE A 204 -5.50 -16.81 -4.24
N SER A 205 -6.79 -16.45 -4.20
CA SER A 205 -7.32 -15.34 -4.97
C SER A 205 -6.67 -14.02 -4.56
N CYS A 206 -6.52 -13.77 -3.26
CA CYS A 206 -5.80 -12.60 -2.74
C CYS A 206 -4.31 -12.59 -3.11
N ALA A 207 -3.70 -13.74 -3.44
CA ALA A 207 -2.33 -13.78 -3.93
C ALA A 207 -2.23 -13.35 -5.39
N ILE A 208 -3.17 -13.77 -6.24
CA ILE A 208 -3.14 -13.60 -7.69
C ILE A 208 -3.81 -12.29 -8.13
N ALA A 209 -4.97 -11.96 -7.56
CA ALA A 209 -5.81 -10.85 -7.99
C ALA A 209 -5.11 -9.48 -8.03
N PRO A 210 -4.22 -9.12 -7.09
CA PRO A 210 -3.53 -7.84 -7.13
C PRO A 210 -2.64 -7.64 -8.35
N MET A 211 -2.10 -8.73 -8.91
CA MET A 211 -1.27 -8.66 -10.12
C MET A 211 -2.05 -8.14 -11.33
N VAL A 212 -3.38 -8.36 -11.32
CA VAL A 212 -4.30 -7.89 -12.37
C VAL A 212 -4.95 -6.57 -11.97
N LEU A 213 -5.44 -6.47 -10.72
CA LEU A 213 -6.21 -5.31 -10.27
C LEU A 213 -5.35 -4.07 -10.04
N ALA A 214 -4.06 -4.20 -9.70
CA ALA A 214 -3.20 -3.04 -9.49
C ALA A 214 -2.99 -2.24 -10.79
N PRO A 215 -2.56 -2.83 -11.93
CA PRO A 215 -2.50 -2.14 -13.21
C PRO A 215 -3.86 -1.59 -13.66
N PHE A 216 -4.93 -2.36 -13.48
CA PHE A 216 -6.27 -1.91 -13.81
C PHE A 216 -6.68 -0.66 -12.99
N CYS A 217 -6.35 -0.64 -11.72
CA CYS A 217 -6.59 0.49 -10.82
C CYS A 217 -5.78 1.75 -11.22
N GLU A 218 -4.60 1.56 -11.80
CA GLU A 218 -3.79 2.68 -12.30
C GLU A 218 -4.39 3.34 -13.54
N LEU A 219 -5.08 2.58 -14.38
CA LEU A 219 -5.72 3.08 -15.60
C LEU A 219 -7.11 3.66 -15.34
N THR A 220 -7.96 2.95 -14.58
CA THR A 220 -9.36 3.32 -14.37
C THR A 220 -9.57 4.27 -13.20
N GLY A 221 -8.61 4.34 -12.28
CA GLY A 221 -8.69 5.10 -11.04
C GLY A 221 -9.08 4.27 -9.84
N ARG A 222 -8.75 4.80 -8.66
CA ARG A 222 -8.98 4.13 -7.37
C ARG A 222 -10.45 4.04 -7.01
N LYS A 223 -11.21 5.14 -7.18
CA LYS A 223 -12.63 5.23 -6.79
C LYS A 223 -13.46 4.14 -7.45
N VAL A 224 -13.32 3.97 -8.76
CA VAL A 224 -14.11 2.99 -9.54
C VAL A 224 -13.83 1.58 -9.08
N VAL A 225 -12.55 1.24 -8.92
CA VAL A 225 -12.13 -0.12 -8.52
C VAL A 225 -12.56 -0.43 -7.09
N TYR A 226 -12.35 0.48 -6.13
CA TYR A 226 -12.77 0.25 -4.75
C TYR A 226 -14.28 0.14 -4.61
N SER A 227 -15.05 1.04 -5.24
CA SER A 227 -16.51 1.01 -5.16
C SER A 227 -17.08 -0.26 -5.80
N GLY A 228 -16.62 -0.62 -7.00
CA GLY A 228 -17.09 -1.80 -7.71
C GLY A 228 -16.70 -3.11 -7.03
N ALA A 229 -15.44 -3.22 -6.61
CA ALA A 229 -14.96 -4.43 -5.92
C ALA A 229 -15.61 -4.60 -4.54
N PHE A 230 -15.77 -3.53 -3.74
CA PHE A 230 -16.40 -3.64 -2.44
C PHE A 230 -17.92 -3.88 -2.52
N LEU A 231 -18.57 -3.39 -3.58
CA LEU A 231 -19.95 -3.74 -3.89
C LEU A 231 -20.08 -5.25 -4.18
N ALA A 232 -19.27 -5.77 -5.11
CA ALA A 232 -19.25 -7.19 -5.43
C ALA A 232 -18.93 -8.05 -4.19
N PHE A 233 -17.90 -7.65 -3.43
CA PHE A 233 -17.54 -8.28 -2.17
C PHE A 233 -18.72 -8.34 -1.19
N SER A 234 -19.47 -7.26 -1.02
CA SER A 234 -20.61 -7.19 -0.10
C SER A 234 -21.80 -8.05 -0.57
N LEU A 235 -22.07 -8.09 -1.88
CA LEU A 235 -23.15 -8.90 -2.43
C LEU A 235 -22.89 -10.41 -2.33
N LEU A 236 -21.62 -10.83 -2.41
CA LEU A 236 -21.24 -12.24 -2.30
C LEU A 236 -21.58 -12.86 -0.93
N PHE A 237 -21.67 -12.05 0.14
CA PHE A 237 -22.10 -12.51 1.46
C PHE A 237 -23.56 -13.00 1.48
N ILE A 238 -24.42 -12.44 0.64
CA ILE A 238 -25.80 -12.93 0.47
C ILE A 238 -25.76 -14.35 -0.07
N GLY A 239 -24.92 -14.60 -1.08
CA GLY A 239 -24.76 -15.95 -1.63
C GLY A 239 -24.18 -16.93 -0.62
N LEU A 240 -23.19 -16.51 0.20
CA LEU A 240 -22.59 -17.36 1.24
C LEU A 240 -23.61 -17.71 2.34
N ALA A 241 -24.39 -16.74 2.82
CA ALA A 241 -25.41 -16.98 3.84
C ALA A 241 -26.54 -17.90 3.35
N LEU A 242 -26.83 -17.92 2.05
CA LEU A 242 -27.89 -18.72 1.43
C LEU A 242 -27.36 -20.01 0.77
N ALA A 243 -26.08 -20.31 0.87
CA ALA A 243 -25.47 -21.47 0.23
C ALA A 243 -26.06 -22.80 0.74
N LYS A 244 -26.31 -23.73 -0.18
CA LYS A 244 -26.90 -25.03 0.09
C LYS A 244 -25.92 -26.19 -0.04
N ASP A 245 -24.72 -25.94 -0.53
CA ASP A 245 -23.69 -26.93 -0.76
C ASP A 245 -22.29 -26.33 -0.61
N ILE A 246 -21.32 -27.17 -0.33
CA ILE A 246 -19.94 -26.76 -0.09
C ILE A 246 -19.25 -26.24 -1.36
N ALA A 247 -19.62 -26.72 -2.56
CA ALA A 247 -19.01 -26.30 -3.81
C ALA A 247 -19.36 -24.83 -4.11
N THR A 248 -20.61 -24.44 -3.85
CA THR A 248 -21.05 -23.04 -3.93
C THR A 248 -20.25 -22.16 -2.98
N ILE A 249 -20.02 -22.61 -1.73
CA ILE A 249 -19.23 -21.85 -0.76
C ILE A 249 -17.78 -21.67 -1.26
N ILE A 250 -17.13 -22.74 -1.72
CA ILE A 250 -15.77 -22.68 -2.24
C ILE A 250 -15.66 -21.69 -3.43
N GLY A 251 -16.63 -21.75 -4.36
CA GLY A 251 -16.70 -20.86 -5.51
C GLY A 251 -16.91 -19.39 -5.11
N LEU A 252 -17.85 -19.13 -4.19
CA LEU A 252 -18.10 -17.77 -3.69
C LEU A 252 -16.92 -17.23 -2.88
N ARG A 253 -16.23 -18.07 -2.11
CA ARG A 253 -15.00 -17.68 -1.37
C ARG A 253 -13.85 -17.34 -2.31
N LEU A 254 -13.72 -18.00 -3.45
CA LEU A 254 -12.76 -17.64 -4.49
C LEU A 254 -13.05 -16.24 -5.05
N LEU A 255 -14.31 -15.96 -5.39
CA LEU A 255 -14.73 -14.63 -5.87
C LEU A 255 -14.59 -13.57 -4.77
N LEU A 256 -14.91 -13.91 -3.53
CA LEU A 256 -14.76 -13.02 -2.38
C LEU A 256 -13.30 -12.59 -2.19
N GLY A 257 -12.35 -13.51 -2.34
CA GLY A 257 -10.92 -13.20 -2.32
C GLY A 257 -10.47 -12.33 -3.49
N LEU A 258 -11.04 -12.56 -4.69
CA LEU A 258 -10.76 -11.75 -5.87
C LEU A 258 -11.13 -10.26 -5.65
N PHE A 259 -12.31 -10.00 -5.12
CA PHE A 259 -12.77 -8.63 -4.88
C PHE A 259 -12.27 -8.07 -3.53
N GLY A 260 -12.05 -8.91 -2.52
CA GLY A 260 -11.55 -8.50 -1.21
C GLY A 260 -10.09 -8.06 -1.20
N CYS A 261 -9.26 -8.49 -2.16
CA CYS A 261 -7.86 -8.12 -2.20
C CYS A 261 -7.62 -6.61 -2.32
N VAL A 262 -8.60 -5.83 -2.79
CA VAL A 262 -8.48 -4.37 -2.93
C VAL A 262 -8.19 -3.69 -1.58
N GLY A 263 -8.79 -4.15 -0.49
CA GLY A 263 -8.57 -3.57 0.85
C GLY A 263 -7.32 -4.07 1.57
N THR A 264 -6.66 -5.09 1.05
CA THR A 264 -5.47 -5.68 1.71
C THR A 264 -4.15 -5.34 1.03
N ILE A 265 -4.17 -4.98 -0.26
CA ILE A 265 -2.94 -4.77 -1.03
C ILE A 265 -2.92 -3.40 -1.72
N LEU A 266 -4.06 -2.97 -2.32
CA LEU A 266 -4.08 -1.72 -3.08
C LEU A 266 -4.09 -0.46 -2.20
N VAL A 267 -4.45 -0.58 -0.92
CA VAL A 267 -4.52 0.55 0.04
C VAL A 267 -3.17 1.24 0.20
N GLY A 268 -2.06 0.47 0.23
CA GLY A 268 -0.72 1.04 0.32
C GLY A 268 -0.43 2.01 -0.84
N GLY A 269 -0.75 1.63 -2.08
CA GLY A 269 -0.59 2.50 -3.24
C GLY A 269 -1.49 3.75 -3.20
N THR A 270 -2.65 3.66 -2.54
CA THR A 270 -3.52 4.83 -2.35
C THR A 270 -2.93 5.82 -1.34
N PHE A 271 -2.23 5.34 -0.31
CA PHE A 271 -1.49 6.23 0.58
C PHE A 271 -0.33 6.92 -0.14
N ASP A 272 0.31 6.24 -1.11
CA ASP A 272 1.34 6.84 -1.96
C ASP A 272 0.79 7.95 -2.86
N ASP A 273 -0.47 7.84 -3.27
CA ASP A 273 -1.16 8.87 -4.07
C ASP A 273 -1.52 10.13 -3.24
N MET A 274 -1.66 10.01 -1.89
CA MET A 274 -2.11 11.10 -1.01
C MET A 274 -1.03 11.70 -0.11
N TYR A 275 -0.02 10.91 0.26
CA TYR A 275 1.00 11.33 1.23
C TYR A 275 2.39 11.37 0.62
N GLU A 276 3.11 12.44 0.89
CA GLU A 276 4.52 12.53 0.58
C GLU A 276 5.33 11.44 1.34
N PRO A 277 6.46 10.97 0.79
CA PRO A 277 7.27 9.91 1.41
C PRO A 277 7.60 10.15 2.89
N ARG A 278 7.83 11.42 3.28
CA ARG A 278 8.12 11.83 4.66
C ARG A 278 6.95 11.60 5.63
N HIS A 279 5.70 11.77 5.16
CA HIS A 279 4.49 11.71 5.97
C HIS A 279 3.74 10.38 5.88
N ARG A 280 4.15 9.50 4.96
CA ARG A 280 3.49 8.22 4.65
C ARG A 280 3.62 7.17 5.76
N GLY A 281 4.67 7.21 6.57
CA GLY A 281 4.96 6.17 7.57
C GLY A 281 3.85 5.91 8.58
N ARG A 282 3.18 6.96 9.08
CA ARG A 282 2.08 6.82 10.04
C ARG A 282 0.83 6.15 9.45
N PRO A 283 0.28 6.58 8.29
CA PRO A 283 -0.83 5.89 7.64
C PRO A 283 -0.51 4.42 7.31
N MET A 284 0.70 4.12 6.84
CA MET A 284 1.12 2.75 6.53
C MET A 284 1.19 1.86 7.76
N ALA A 285 1.73 2.36 8.88
CA ALA A 285 1.75 1.60 10.13
C ALA A 285 0.35 1.33 10.69
N MET A 286 -0.59 2.27 10.53
CA MET A 286 -1.99 2.06 10.90
C MET A 286 -2.65 1.02 10.01
N PHE A 287 -2.39 1.05 8.70
CA PHE A 287 -2.85 0.03 7.77
C PHE A 287 -2.33 -1.37 8.13
N SER A 288 -1.02 -1.50 8.40
CA SER A 288 -0.40 -2.76 8.84
C SER A 288 -1.04 -3.28 10.14
N PHE A 289 -1.28 -2.38 11.09
CA PHE A 289 -1.98 -2.72 12.34
C PHE A 289 -3.37 -3.26 12.06
N VAL A 290 -4.18 -2.54 11.30
CA VAL A 290 -5.57 -2.91 11.04
C VAL A 290 -5.67 -4.20 10.23
N ALA A 291 -4.77 -4.42 9.27
CA ALA A 291 -4.73 -5.65 8.47
C ALA A 291 -4.50 -6.89 9.35
N ILE A 292 -3.54 -6.82 10.27
CA ILE A 292 -3.25 -7.94 11.18
C ILE A 292 -4.33 -8.06 12.26
N PHE A 293 -4.73 -6.93 12.87
CA PHE A 293 -5.75 -6.90 13.91
C PHE A 293 -7.08 -7.48 13.42
N GLY A 294 -7.54 -7.11 12.22
CA GLY A 294 -8.74 -7.66 11.60
C GLY A 294 -8.65 -9.18 11.42
N THR A 295 -7.50 -9.64 10.90
CA THR A 295 -7.28 -11.08 10.66
C THR A 295 -7.28 -11.89 11.96
N VAL A 296 -6.74 -11.39 13.07
CA VAL A 296 -6.68 -12.15 14.34
C VAL A 296 -7.89 -11.97 15.24
N SER A 297 -8.73 -10.95 15.01
CA SER A 297 -9.84 -10.61 15.92
C SER A 297 -11.15 -11.32 15.59
N ALA A 298 -11.35 -11.78 14.36
CA ALA A 298 -12.64 -12.32 13.93
C ALA A 298 -13.09 -13.55 14.73
N PRO A 299 -12.23 -14.53 15.04
CA PRO A 299 -12.66 -15.70 15.82
C PRO A 299 -13.15 -15.37 17.23
N ILE A 300 -12.80 -14.19 17.78
CA ILE A 300 -13.25 -13.76 19.13
C ILE A 300 -14.78 -13.73 19.21
N TYR A 301 -15.46 -13.28 18.17
CA TYR A 301 -16.92 -13.19 18.15
C TYR A 301 -17.59 -14.26 17.29
N ALA A 302 -16.89 -14.75 16.26
CA ALA A 302 -17.49 -15.65 15.27
C ALA A 302 -17.91 -16.99 15.87
N GLY A 303 -17.13 -17.56 16.81
CA GLY A 303 -17.52 -18.76 17.51
C GLY A 303 -18.76 -18.63 18.39
N PHE A 304 -19.00 -17.46 19.01
CA PHE A 304 -20.24 -17.20 19.74
C PHE A 304 -21.43 -17.07 18.79
N ILE A 305 -21.24 -16.47 17.61
CA ILE A 305 -22.30 -16.37 16.60
C ILE A 305 -22.68 -17.78 16.11
N ASP A 306 -21.69 -18.61 15.76
CA ASP A 306 -21.95 -19.97 15.30
C ASP A 306 -22.70 -20.79 16.37
N GLN A 307 -22.22 -20.76 17.60
CA GLN A 307 -22.84 -21.47 18.72
C GLN A 307 -24.28 -21.02 19.02
N ALA A 308 -24.59 -19.71 18.84
CA ALA A 308 -25.89 -19.15 19.20
C ALA A 308 -26.93 -19.25 18.08
N ILE A 309 -26.55 -18.95 16.85
CA ILE A 309 -27.46 -18.75 15.71
C ILE A 309 -27.00 -19.42 14.40
N GLY A 310 -25.84 -20.11 14.44
CA GLY A 310 -25.30 -20.91 13.34
C GLY A 310 -24.37 -20.14 12.39
N TRP A 311 -23.56 -20.89 11.66
CA TRP A 311 -22.48 -20.38 10.80
C TRP A 311 -22.94 -19.43 9.70
N ARG A 312 -24.17 -19.61 9.18
CA ARG A 312 -24.72 -18.71 8.15
C ARG A 312 -24.81 -17.26 8.60
N TRP A 313 -25.04 -17.04 9.90
CA TRP A 313 -25.12 -15.70 10.45
C TRP A 313 -23.76 -15.05 10.64
N ILE A 314 -22.66 -15.82 10.65
CA ILE A 314 -21.31 -15.23 10.55
C ILE A 314 -21.19 -14.42 9.26
N GLU A 315 -21.57 -15.04 8.14
CA GLU A 315 -21.56 -14.41 6.82
C GLU A 315 -22.65 -13.33 6.68
N GLY A 316 -23.85 -13.58 7.20
CA GLY A 316 -24.96 -12.64 7.17
C GLY A 316 -24.69 -11.34 7.90
N ILE A 317 -24.16 -11.41 9.14
CA ILE A 317 -23.78 -10.24 9.94
C ILE A 317 -22.66 -9.46 9.26
N GLN A 318 -21.67 -10.15 8.70
CA GLN A 318 -20.60 -9.52 7.94
C GLN A 318 -21.15 -8.77 6.71
N GLY A 319 -22.07 -9.38 5.97
CA GLY A 319 -22.74 -8.74 4.82
C GLY A 319 -23.52 -7.48 5.23
N ILE A 320 -24.29 -7.54 6.30
CA ILE A 320 -25.03 -6.39 6.84
C ILE A 320 -24.08 -5.29 7.29
N ALA A 321 -23.02 -5.65 8.00
CA ALA A 321 -22.01 -4.70 8.49
C ALA A 321 -21.24 -4.00 7.34
N ASN A 322 -21.12 -4.64 6.18
CA ASN A 322 -20.49 -4.03 5.00
C ASN A 322 -21.33 -2.89 4.39
N VAL A 323 -22.67 -2.89 4.57
CA VAL A 323 -23.57 -1.93 3.90
C VAL A 323 -23.26 -0.47 4.26
N PRO A 324 -23.16 -0.06 5.53
CA PRO A 324 -22.80 1.30 5.87
C PRO A 324 -21.46 1.74 5.29
N LEU A 325 -20.46 0.85 5.31
CA LEU A 325 -19.15 1.13 4.75
C LEU A 325 -19.19 1.24 3.22
N LEU A 326 -19.98 0.40 2.54
CA LEU A 326 -20.21 0.48 1.11
C LEU A 326 -20.81 1.84 0.70
N LEU A 327 -21.82 2.30 1.42
CA LEU A 327 -22.42 3.62 1.21
C LEU A 327 -21.40 4.74 1.41
N LEU A 328 -20.58 4.62 2.45
CA LEU A 328 -19.52 5.58 2.73
C LEU A 328 -18.46 5.61 1.61
N ILE A 329 -18.05 4.46 1.09
CA ILE A 329 -17.11 4.36 -0.04
C ILE A 329 -17.74 4.96 -1.30
N PHE A 330 -18.99 4.62 -1.59
CA PHE A 330 -19.66 5.05 -2.83
C PHE A 330 -19.86 6.58 -2.89
N PHE A 331 -20.32 7.18 -1.79
CA PHE A 331 -20.69 8.60 -1.75
C PHE A 331 -19.54 9.52 -1.34
N TYR A 332 -18.67 9.09 -0.45
CA TYR A 332 -17.66 9.97 0.15
C TYR A 332 -16.24 9.74 -0.36
N PHE A 333 -15.91 8.53 -0.86
CA PHE A 333 -14.55 8.25 -1.31
C PHE A 333 -14.26 8.95 -2.65
N PRO A 334 -13.23 9.83 -2.73
CA PRO A 334 -12.87 10.56 -3.94
C PRO A 334 -11.97 9.72 -4.86
N GLU A 335 -11.71 10.23 -6.06
CA GLU A 335 -10.58 9.75 -6.85
C GLU A 335 -9.25 10.23 -6.23
N THR A 336 -8.34 9.29 -5.96
CA THR A 336 -7.05 9.59 -5.34
C THR A 336 -5.89 9.52 -6.32
N ARG A 337 -6.09 8.99 -7.53
CA ARG A 337 -5.06 8.91 -8.56
C ARG A 337 -4.98 10.21 -9.35
N GLY A 338 -3.96 11.05 -9.06
CA GLY A 338 -3.78 12.34 -9.73
C GLY A 338 -3.68 12.22 -11.26
N GLY A 339 -3.02 11.18 -11.79
CA GLY A 339 -2.92 10.97 -13.23
C GLY A 339 -4.26 10.77 -13.93
N VAL A 340 -5.22 10.09 -13.26
CA VAL A 340 -6.58 9.88 -13.81
C VAL A 340 -7.36 11.20 -13.82
N GLU A 341 -7.18 12.03 -12.81
CA GLU A 341 -7.80 13.35 -12.78
C GLU A 341 -7.25 14.27 -13.87
N LEU A 342 -5.94 14.29 -14.07
CA LEU A 342 -5.31 15.02 -15.18
C LEU A 342 -5.77 14.49 -16.54
N HIS A 343 -5.91 13.18 -16.71
CA HIS A 343 -6.48 12.59 -17.94
C HIS A 343 -7.91 13.08 -18.22
N ARG A 344 -8.77 13.12 -17.17
CA ARG A 344 -10.16 13.64 -17.30
C ARG A 344 -10.15 15.11 -17.71
N ARG A 345 -9.27 15.93 -17.13
CA ARG A 345 -9.11 17.34 -17.49
C ARG A 345 -8.60 17.51 -18.93
N ALA A 346 -7.59 16.72 -19.34
CA ALA A 346 -7.10 16.72 -20.72
C ALA A 346 -8.22 16.36 -21.72
N LYS A 347 -9.03 15.34 -21.41
CA LYS A 347 -10.17 14.97 -22.23
C LYS A 347 -11.23 16.06 -22.31
N ALA A 348 -11.53 16.75 -21.21
CA ALA A 348 -12.46 17.86 -21.17
C ALA A 348 -11.95 19.05 -22.01
N LEU A 349 -10.64 19.38 -21.93
CA LEU A 349 -10.02 20.42 -22.74
C LEU A 349 -10.05 20.07 -24.23
N ARG A 350 -9.69 18.85 -24.61
CA ARG A 350 -9.80 18.38 -26.01
C ARG A 350 -11.22 18.53 -26.55
N ALA A 351 -12.23 18.13 -25.76
CA ALA A 351 -13.63 18.25 -26.16
C ALA A 351 -14.08 19.72 -26.29
N ALA A 352 -13.56 20.62 -25.47
CA ALA A 352 -13.93 22.04 -25.47
C ALA A 352 -13.19 22.85 -26.55
N THR A 353 -11.92 22.56 -26.78
CA THR A 353 -11.06 23.33 -27.72
C THR A 353 -11.00 22.71 -29.12
N GLY A 354 -11.29 21.41 -29.25
CA GLY A 354 -11.07 20.65 -30.49
C GLY A 354 -9.58 20.36 -30.78
N ASP A 355 -8.67 20.65 -29.83
CA ASP A 355 -7.23 20.44 -29.98
C ASP A 355 -6.78 19.16 -29.28
N GLU A 356 -6.36 18.18 -30.08
CA GLU A 356 -5.92 16.84 -29.61
C GLU A 356 -4.54 16.87 -28.91
N ARG A 357 -3.83 18.02 -28.91
CA ARG A 357 -2.49 18.12 -28.31
C ARG A 357 -2.52 18.13 -26.79
N TYR A 358 -3.67 18.42 -26.16
CA TYR A 358 -3.80 18.39 -24.70
C TYR A 358 -3.77 16.96 -24.17
N VAL A 359 -2.73 16.63 -23.40
CA VAL A 359 -2.52 15.28 -22.84
C VAL A 359 -2.06 15.35 -21.39
N SER A 360 -2.34 14.33 -20.60
CA SER A 360 -1.68 14.14 -19.32
C SER A 360 -0.34 13.42 -19.52
N GLU A 361 0.60 13.58 -18.59
CA GLU A 361 1.86 12.81 -18.60
C GLU A 361 1.60 11.31 -18.72
N GLY A 362 0.55 10.81 -18.06
CA GLY A 362 0.10 9.43 -18.17
C GLY A 362 -0.30 9.02 -19.59
N ASP A 363 -0.93 9.88 -20.36
CA ASP A 363 -1.38 9.55 -21.74
C ASP A 363 -0.19 9.28 -22.69
N ILE A 364 0.94 9.92 -22.44
CA ILE A 364 2.16 9.76 -23.25
C ILE A 364 2.94 8.53 -22.79
N LEU A 365 3.08 8.34 -21.47
CA LEU A 365 3.98 7.36 -20.85
C LEU A 365 3.31 6.04 -20.50
N THR A 366 1.96 5.97 -20.53
CA THR A 366 1.26 4.77 -20.08
C THR A 366 1.37 3.66 -21.12
N PRO A 367 2.06 2.57 -20.80
CA PRO A 367 2.13 1.41 -21.64
C PRO A 367 0.75 0.75 -21.77
N SER A 368 0.55 -0.07 -22.82
CA SER A 368 -0.71 -0.80 -22.97
C SER A 368 -1.04 -1.66 -21.73
N LEU A 369 -2.31 -1.88 -21.45
CA LEU A 369 -2.75 -2.72 -20.33
C LEU A 369 -2.03 -4.07 -20.33
N GLN A 370 -1.83 -4.68 -21.50
CA GLN A 370 -1.12 -5.95 -21.64
C GLN A 370 0.34 -5.85 -21.18
N SER A 371 1.04 -4.77 -21.52
CA SER A 371 2.43 -4.56 -21.08
C SER A 371 2.50 -4.25 -19.58
N MET A 372 1.52 -3.53 -19.03
CA MET A 372 1.42 -3.28 -17.59
C MET A 372 1.14 -4.57 -16.81
N LEU A 373 0.22 -5.41 -17.27
CA LEU A 373 -0.05 -6.74 -16.69
C LEU A 373 1.20 -7.63 -16.71
N LYS A 374 1.89 -7.67 -17.86
CA LYS A 374 3.14 -8.41 -17.99
C LYS A 374 4.22 -7.87 -17.05
N ALA A 375 4.36 -6.55 -16.96
CA ALA A 375 5.32 -5.92 -16.04
C ALA A 375 4.96 -6.19 -14.57
N SER A 376 3.71 -6.07 -14.17
CA SER A 376 3.25 -6.32 -12.81
C SER A 376 3.44 -7.77 -12.37
N SER A 377 3.13 -8.75 -13.23
CA SER A 377 3.22 -10.17 -12.91
C SER A 377 4.63 -10.72 -13.09
N VAL A 378 5.23 -10.55 -14.28
CA VAL A 378 6.53 -11.14 -14.61
C VAL A 378 7.65 -10.48 -13.82
N LYS A 379 7.63 -9.14 -13.68
CA LYS A 379 8.65 -8.42 -12.90
C LYS A 379 8.61 -8.82 -11.42
N ALA A 380 7.41 -8.97 -10.84
CA ALA A 380 7.28 -9.38 -9.45
C ALA A 380 7.86 -10.79 -9.23
N ILE A 381 7.50 -11.77 -10.07
CA ILE A 381 8.03 -13.14 -9.95
C ILE A 381 9.54 -13.16 -10.24
N HIS A 382 10.00 -12.40 -11.22
CA HIS A 382 11.44 -12.29 -11.51
C HIS A 382 12.21 -11.73 -10.32
N MET A 383 11.70 -10.66 -9.68
CA MET A 383 12.31 -10.09 -8.48
C MET A 383 12.32 -11.08 -7.31
N LEU A 384 11.25 -11.87 -7.14
CA LEU A 384 11.20 -12.89 -6.09
C LEU A 384 12.31 -13.93 -6.23
N ILE A 385 12.67 -14.29 -7.47
CA ILE A 385 13.68 -15.32 -7.74
C ILE A 385 15.10 -14.74 -7.75
N THR A 386 15.27 -13.52 -8.29
CA THR A 386 16.61 -12.95 -8.56
C THR A 386 17.14 -12.04 -7.47
N GLU A 387 16.25 -11.43 -6.66
CA GLU A 387 16.63 -10.46 -5.64
C GLU A 387 16.66 -11.08 -4.24
N PRO A 388 17.85 -11.32 -3.64
CA PRO A 388 17.97 -12.01 -2.35
C PRO A 388 17.23 -11.31 -1.20
N VAL A 389 17.17 -9.98 -1.23
CA VAL A 389 16.46 -9.18 -0.22
C VAL A 389 14.96 -9.43 -0.32
N VAL A 390 14.39 -9.42 -1.55
CA VAL A 390 12.95 -9.66 -1.78
C VAL A 390 12.59 -11.08 -1.35
N PHE A 391 13.41 -12.07 -1.71
CA PHE A 391 13.18 -13.47 -1.36
C PHE A 391 13.24 -13.71 0.15
N ALA A 392 14.30 -13.23 0.82
CA ALA A 392 14.50 -13.47 2.25
C ALA A 392 13.38 -12.85 3.10
N PHE A 393 13.07 -11.56 2.87
CA PHE A 393 11.94 -10.91 3.55
C PHE A 393 10.60 -11.49 3.12
N GLY A 394 10.45 -11.87 1.84
CA GLY A 394 9.27 -12.56 1.34
C GLY A 394 9.02 -13.88 2.06
N LEU A 395 10.05 -14.69 2.26
CA LEU A 395 9.96 -15.96 2.99
C LEU A 395 9.62 -15.72 4.48
N TRP A 396 10.22 -14.73 5.10
CA TRP A 396 9.98 -14.43 6.52
C TRP A 396 8.55 -13.95 6.77
N ILE A 397 8.05 -13.00 5.96
CA ILE A 397 6.66 -12.53 6.08
C ILE A 397 5.65 -13.62 5.71
N ALA A 398 5.98 -14.48 4.74
CA ALA A 398 5.15 -15.61 4.36
C ALA A 398 5.04 -16.65 5.48
N PHE A 399 6.14 -16.94 6.18
CA PHE A 399 6.12 -17.78 7.38
C PHE A 399 5.25 -17.18 8.48
N CYS A 400 5.37 -15.88 8.76
CA CYS A 400 4.53 -15.21 9.76
C CYS A 400 3.03 -15.32 9.42
N TRP A 401 2.69 -15.18 8.14
CA TRP A 401 1.32 -15.31 7.66
C TRP A 401 0.83 -16.77 7.74
N ALA A 402 1.70 -17.71 7.36
CA ALA A 402 1.44 -19.14 7.51
C ALA A 402 1.14 -19.51 8.98
N VAL A 403 1.92 -19.00 9.93
CA VAL A 403 1.66 -19.17 11.37
C VAL A 403 0.31 -18.58 11.75
N ALA A 404 0.00 -17.34 11.33
CA ALA A 404 -1.27 -16.70 11.66
C ALA A 404 -2.48 -17.50 11.17
N PHE A 405 -2.45 -18.01 9.93
CA PHE A 405 -3.52 -18.84 9.38
C PHE A 405 -3.55 -20.26 9.95
N MET A 406 -2.39 -20.85 10.25
CA MET A 406 -2.32 -22.15 10.92
C MET A 406 -2.96 -22.09 12.30
N PHE A 407 -2.79 -21.00 13.03
CA PHE A 407 -3.37 -20.83 14.36
C PHE A 407 -4.90 -20.77 14.35
N LEU A 408 -5.55 -20.52 13.20
CA LEU A 408 -7.00 -20.67 13.08
C LEU A 408 -7.49 -22.10 13.35
N SER A 409 -6.65 -23.10 13.04
CA SER A 409 -6.91 -24.51 13.36
C SER A 409 -6.30 -24.94 14.70
N VAL A 410 -5.13 -24.41 15.03
CA VAL A 410 -4.35 -24.85 16.22
C VAL A 410 -4.97 -24.39 17.53
N ILE A 411 -5.54 -23.20 17.58
CA ILE A 411 -6.21 -22.67 18.79
C ILE A 411 -7.45 -23.52 19.14
N PRO A 412 -8.37 -23.83 18.19
CA PRO A 412 -9.43 -24.81 18.45
C PRO A 412 -8.92 -26.18 18.97
N ILE A 413 -7.91 -26.78 18.34
CA ILE A 413 -7.30 -28.02 18.82
C ILE A 413 -6.85 -27.90 20.27
N THR A 414 -6.21 -26.80 20.65
CA THR A 414 -5.68 -26.59 22.00
C THR A 414 -6.78 -26.36 23.04
N PHE A 415 -7.82 -25.60 22.70
CA PHE A 415 -8.82 -25.17 23.68
C PHE A 415 -10.16 -25.91 23.58
N GLN A 416 -10.62 -26.30 22.39
CA GLN A 416 -11.84 -27.13 22.26
C GLN A 416 -11.53 -28.61 22.46
N GLU A 417 -10.67 -29.20 21.62
CA GLU A 417 -10.46 -30.64 21.65
C GLU A 417 -9.77 -31.13 22.92
N LYS A 418 -8.67 -30.47 23.34
CA LYS A 418 -7.89 -30.92 24.50
C LYS A 418 -8.45 -30.47 25.84
N ARG A 419 -9.13 -29.32 25.91
CA ARG A 419 -9.66 -28.74 27.16
C ARG A 419 -11.18 -28.77 27.27
N GLY A 420 -11.88 -29.16 26.21
CA GLY A 420 -13.34 -29.26 26.19
C GLY A 420 -14.07 -27.91 26.29
N TRP A 421 -13.43 -26.82 25.89
CA TRP A 421 -14.08 -25.50 25.87
C TRP A 421 -15.15 -25.46 24.78
N SER A 422 -16.23 -24.71 25.03
CA SER A 422 -17.21 -24.42 23.98
C SER A 422 -16.59 -23.60 22.89
N GLU A 423 -17.16 -23.63 21.72
CA GLU A 423 -16.64 -22.98 20.52
C GLU A 423 -16.44 -21.46 20.70
N GLY A 424 -17.43 -20.76 21.26
CA GLY A 424 -17.32 -19.35 21.57
C GLY A 424 -16.21 -19.03 22.56
N VAL A 425 -16.09 -19.83 23.66
CA VAL A 425 -15.06 -19.58 24.68
C VAL A 425 -13.65 -19.86 24.12
N ALA A 426 -13.51 -20.87 23.24
CA ALA A 426 -12.24 -21.19 22.59
C ALA A 426 -11.78 -20.10 21.61
N GLY A 427 -12.66 -19.17 21.20
CA GLY A 427 -12.31 -17.96 20.48
C GLY A 427 -11.66 -16.86 21.34
N LEU A 428 -11.84 -16.88 22.67
CA LEU A 428 -11.30 -15.81 23.55
C LEU A 428 -9.76 -15.72 23.57
N PRO A 429 -8.96 -16.79 23.46
CA PRO A 429 -7.51 -16.70 23.38
C PRO A 429 -7.00 -15.81 22.23
N TYR A 430 -7.78 -15.59 21.17
CA TYR A 430 -7.43 -14.65 20.11
C TYR A 430 -7.34 -13.20 20.60
N ILE A 431 -7.94 -12.86 21.75
CA ILE A 431 -7.75 -11.56 22.42
C ILE A 431 -6.27 -11.32 22.71
N SER A 432 -5.50 -12.35 23.05
CA SER A 432 -4.05 -12.22 23.29
C SER A 432 -3.30 -11.85 22.01
N LEU A 433 -3.70 -12.38 20.85
CA LEU A 433 -3.16 -11.97 19.56
C LEU A 433 -3.51 -10.50 19.26
N ALA A 434 -4.74 -10.09 19.51
CA ALA A 434 -5.18 -8.69 19.31
C ALA A 434 -4.41 -7.73 20.24
N ILE A 435 -4.18 -8.10 21.51
CA ILE A 435 -3.35 -7.35 22.46
C ILE A 435 -1.90 -7.27 21.94
N GLY A 436 -1.31 -8.39 21.53
CA GLY A 436 0.05 -8.44 20.99
C GLY A 436 0.23 -7.53 19.79
N THR A 437 -0.72 -7.54 18.84
CA THR A 437 -0.73 -6.65 17.66
C THR A 437 -0.82 -5.18 18.09
N THR A 438 -1.69 -4.86 19.06
CA THR A 438 -1.87 -3.50 19.58
C THR A 438 -0.62 -2.98 20.28
N LEU A 439 0.04 -3.83 21.10
CA LEU A 439 1.33 -3.50 21.72
C LEU A 439 2.43 -3.30 20.70
N GLY A 440 2.46 -4.10 19.63
CA GLY A 440 3.37 -3.93 18.50
C GLY A 440 3.21 -2.59 17.82
N TRP A 441 1.96 -2.22 17.50
CA TRP A 441 1.64 -0.91 16.93
C TRP A 441 2.00 0.25 17.88
N ALA A 442 1.72 0.13 19.17
CA ALA A 442 2.11 1.14 20.15
C ALA A 442 3.63 1.29 20.25
N ALA A 443 4.36 0.18 20.29
CA ALA A 443 5.83 0.17 20.32
C ALA A 443 6.45 0.74 19.03
N HIS A 444 5.80 0.57 17.87
CA HIS A 444 6.25 1.15 16.61
C HIS A 444 6.34 2.68 16.65
N HIS A 445 5.49 3.36 17.44
CA HIS A 445 5.59 4.80 17.59
C HIS A 445 6.93 5.23 18.23
N LEU A 446 7.53 4.40 19.09
CA LEU A 446 8.86 4.66 19.66
C LEU A 446 9.95 4.53 18.59
N GLN A 447 9.85 3.51 17.74
CA GLN A 447 10.75 3.33 16.60
C GLN A 447 10.65 4.50 15.62
N MET A 448 9.44 4.94 15.27
CA MET A 448 9.23 6.07 14.37
C MET A 448 9.79 7.38 14.93
N ARG A 449 9.69 7.61 16.26
CA ARG A 449 10.34 8.77 16.89
C ARG A 449 11.86 8.72 16.72
N LYS A 450 12.48 7.53 16.90
CA LYS A 450 13.92 7.35 16.70
C LYS A 450 14.31 7.56 15.24
N TYR A 451 13.56 6.97 14.31
CA TYR A 451 13.78 7.11 12.86
C TYR A 451 13.69 8.58 12.41
N ASN A 452 12.65 9.30 12.84
CA ASN A 452 12.48 10.71 12.50
C ASN A 452 13.63 11.57 13.04
N ARG A 453 14.09 11.34 14.28
CA ARG A 453 15.25 12.05 14.85
C ARG A 453 16.52 11.84 14.01
N LEU A 454 16.74 10.62 13.51
CA LEU A 454 17.88 10.33 12.63
C LEU A 454 17.72 11.01 11.27
N THR A 455 16.50 11.07 10.74
CA THR A 455 16.20 11.69 9.43
C THR A 455 16.27 13.21 9.49
N ASP A 456 15.92 13.81 10.63
CA ASP A 456 15.94 15.27 10.82
C ASP A 456 17.36 15.81 11.09
N ASP A 457 18.33 14.95 11.41
CA ASP A 457 19.74 15.35 11.59
C ASP A 457 20.43 15.48 10.22
N PRO A 458 20.84 16.70 9.82
CA PRO A 458 21.47 16.94 8.52
C PRO A 458 22.85 16.27 8.37
N ASN A 459 23.46 15.87 9.49
CA ASN A 459 24.80 15.23 9.51
C ASN A 459 24.73 13.71 9.35
N ILE A 460 23.52 13.11 9.41
CA ILE A 460 23.34 11.66 9.35
C ILE A 460 22.68 11.29 8.02
N LYS A 461 23.38 10.55 7.17
CA LYS A 461 22.78 9.91 5.99
C LYS A 461 22.03 8.68 6.47
N VAL A 462 20.69 8.79 6.53
CA VAL A 462 19.84 7.66 6.93
C VAL A 462 19.83 6.62 5.82
N THR A 463 20.27 5.42 6.16
CA THR A 463 20.24 4.26 5.25
C THR A 463 18.95 3.45 5.45
N PRO A 464 18.49 2.66 4.45
CA PRO A 464 17.32 1.79 4.58
C PRO A 464 17.37 0.87 5.81
N GLU A 465 18.57 0.47 6.25
CA GLU A 465 18.79 -0.37 7.43
C GLU A 465 18.22 0.23 8.73
N ALA A 466 18.01 1.55 8.79
CA ALA A 466 17.37 2.18 9.94
C ALA A 466 15.90 1.71 10.17
N ARG A 467 15.23 1.17 9.13
CA ARG A 467 13.92 0.54 9.24
C ARG A 467 13.96 -0.81 9.97
N LEU A 468 15.13 -1.48 10.01
CA LEU A 468 15.24 -2.85 10.54
C LEU A 468 15.31 -2.92 12.07
N TYR A 469 15.49 -1.80 12.79
CA TYR A 469 15.50 -1.84 14.25
C TYR A 469 14.22 -2.49 14.83
N GLY A 470 13.04 -2.16 14.28
CA GLY A 470 11.79 -2.79 14.72
C GLY A 470 11.72 -4.27 14.34
N ALA A 471 12.19 -4.61 13.14
CA ALA A 471 12.28 -6.01 12.70
C ALA A 471 13.10 -6.88 13.65
N MET A 472 14.23 -6.35 14.18
CA MET A 472 15.05 -7.07 15.13
C MET A 472 14.33 -7.33 16.46
N TYR A 473 13.51 -6.40 16.94
CA TYR A 473 12.65 -6.66 18.11
C TYR A 473 11.61 -7.74 17.81
N GLY A 474 10.88 -7.60 16.69
CA GLY A 474 9.89 -8.59 16.27
C GLY A 474 10.49 -9.98 16.09
N ALA A 475 11.71 -10.05 15.55
CA ALA A 475 12.47 -11.28 15.35
C ALA A 475 12.74 -12.05 16.64
N VAL A 476 12.86 -11.38 17.78
CA VAL A 476 13.07 -12.03 19.08
C VAL A 476 11.77 -12.50 19.68
N PHE A 477 10.71 -11.70 19.61
CA PHE A 477 9.44 -12.00 20.26
C PHE A 477 8.65 -13.12 19.58
N LEU A 478 8.72 -13.23 18.25
CA LEU A 478 8.01 -14.27 17.50
C LEU A 478 8.41 -15.69 17.92
N PRO A 479 9.70 -16.09 17.93
CA PRO A 479 10.12 -17.40 18.40
C PRO A 479 9.80 -17.64 19.88
N ILE A 480 10.01 -16.64 20.74
CA ILE A 480 9.71 -16.75 22.18
C ILE A 480 8.24 -17.13 22.36
N GLY A 481 7.33 -16.44 21.69
CA GLY A 481 5.91 -16.75 21.76
C GLY A 481 5.59 -18.17 21.28
N LEU A 482 6.20 -18.61 20.17
CA LEU A 482 6.03 -19.97 19.64
C LEU A 482 6.56 -21.04 20.61
N PHE A 483 7.72 -20.83 21.23
CA PHE A 483 8.22 -21.76 22.27
C PHE A 483 7.30 -21.80 23.48
N VAL A 484 6.89 -20.64 24.02
CA VAL A 484 5.97 -20.60 25.16
C VAL A 484 4.68 -21.33 24.84
N TYR A 485 4.08 -21.08 23.67
CA TYR A 485 2.87 -21.76 23.23
C TYR A 485 3.08 -23.27 23.14
N SER A 486 4.18 -23.73 22.50
CA SER A 486 4.47 -25.14 22.28
C SER A 486 4.60 -25.93 23.59
N PHE A 487 5.29 -25.36 24.58
CA PHE A 487 5.55 -26.06 25.85
C PHE A 487 4.45 -25.88 26.90
N THR A 488 3.46 -25.02 26.67
CA THR A 488 2.37 -24.78 27.64
C THR A 488 1.00 -25.27 27.17
N GLN A 489 0.88 -25.82 25.97
CA GLN A 489 -0.41 -26.26 25.40
C GLN A 489 -0.96 -27.58 25.95
N TYR A 490 -0.27 -28.23 26.89
CA TYR A 490 -0.76 -29.46 27.52
C TYR A 490 -2.05 -29.22 28.32
N ALA A 491 -2.99 -30.19 28.26
CA ALA A 491 -4.28 -30.08 28.95
C ALA A 491 -4.14 -29.97 30.48
N GLN A 492 -3.07 -30.57 31.04
CA GLN A 492 -2.80 -30.56 32.49
C GLN A 492 -2.29 -29.18 32.97
N LEU A 493 -1.72 -28.37 32.08
CA LEU A 493 -1.23 -27.04 32.43
C LEU A 493 -2.33 -25.99 32.35
N SER A 494 -2.13 -24.88 33.06
CA SER A 494 -3.05 -23.77 33.00
C SER A 494 -3.21 -23.24 31.56
N TRP A 495 -4.43 -22.93 31.16
CA TRP A 495 -4.77 -22.33 29.89
C TRP A 495 -4.08 -20.95 29.67
N VAL A 496 -3.67 -20.31 30.75
CA VAL A 496 -3.00 -19.00 30.72
C VAL A 496 -1.65 -19.09 29.99
N GLY A 497 -0.93 -20.20 30.09
CA GLY A 497 0.35 -20.39 29.43
C GLY A 497 0.28 -20.20 27.92
N PRO A 498 -0.48 -21.04 27.19
CA PRO A 498 -0.61 -20.86 25.75
C PRO A 498 -1.27 -19.53 25.37
N ALA A 499 -2.23 -19.01 26.17
CA ALA A 499 -2.84 -17.72 25.91
C ALA A 499 -1.81 -16.55 25.97
N ILE A 500 -0.93 -16.54 26.98
CA ILE A 500 0.16 -15.53 27.05
C ILE A 500 1.13 -15.68 25.88
N GLY A 501 1.47 -16.91 25.47
CA GLY A 501 2.36 -17.17 24.34
C GLY A 501 1.90 -16.56 23.01
N LEU A 502 0.59 -16.38 22.82
CA LEU A 502 0.02 -15.79 21.61
C LEU A 502 0.36 -14.30 21.44
N ALA A 503 0.46 -13.52 22.52
CA ALA A 503 0.69 -12.09 22.43
C ALA A 503 2.09 -11.74 21.83
N PRO A 504 3.23 -12.36 22.27
CA PRO A 504 4.52 -12.14 21.62
C PRO A 504 4.56 -12.58 20.15
N ILE A 505 3.80 -13.63 19.76
CA ILE A 505 3.70 -14.06 18.36
C ILE A 505 3.13 -12.92 17.52
N ALA A 506 1.98 -12.37 17.90
CA ALA A 506 1.33 -11.30 17.16
C ALA A 506 2.13 -9.98 17.18
N PHE A 507 2.79 -9.67 18.31
CA PHE A 507 3.75 -8.56 18.40
C PHE A 507 4.86 -8.71 17.37
N GLY A 508 5.45 -9.90 17.27
CA GLY A 508 6.49 -10.22 16.29
C GLY A 508 5.98 -10.09 14.85
N ILE A 509 4.83 -10.67 14.54
CA ILE A 509 4.20 -10.61 13.22
C ILE A 509 4.01 -9.16 12.77
N PHE A 510 3.55 -8.27 13.67
CA PHE A 510 3.37 -6.85 13.34
C PHE A 510 4.68 -6.19 12.89
N PHE A 511 5.76 -6.37 13.64
CA PHE A 511 7.05 -5.77 13.28
C PHE A 511 7.66 -6.37 12.02
N VAL A 512 7.50 -7.68 11.81
CA VAL A 512 7.93 -8.35 10.57
C VAL A 512 7.21 -7.73 9.36
N PHE A 513 5.89 -7.59 9.46
CA PHE A 513 5.05 -7.06 8.39
C PHE A 513 5.42 -5.61 8.05
N GLU A 514 5.47 -4.74 9.06
CA GLU A 514 5.76 -3.32 8.89
C GLU A 514 7.18 -3.09 8.36
N SER A 515 8.18 -3.73 8.96
CA SER A 515 9.57 -3.53 8.59
C SER A 515 9.90 -4.11 7.22
N THR A 516 9.29 -5.24 6.84
CA THR A 516 9.49 -5.86 5.53
C THR A 516 9.07 -4.89 4.42
N TYR A 517 7.88 -4.31 4.53
CA TYR A 517 7.39 -3.39 3.50
C TYR A 517 8.13 -2.07 3.49
N SER A 518 8.39 -1.48 4.66
CA SER A 518 9.13 -0.22 4.75
C SER A 518 10.55 -0.34 4.23
N TYR A 519 11.26 -1.42 4.59
CA TYR A 519 12.63 -1.68 4.13
C TYR A 519 12.68 -1.96 2.62
N THR A 520 11.75 -2.78 2.12
CA THR A 520 11.67 -3.10 0.69
C THR A 520 11.37 -1.85 -0.14
N ALA A 521 10.48 -0.98 0.33
CA ALA A 521 10.17 0.28 -0.35
C ALA A 521 11.40 1.19 -0.44
N ASP A 522 12.15 1.33 0.67
CA ASP A 522 13.35 2.17 0.71
C ASP A 522 14.51 1.57 -0.12
N CYS A 523 14.59 0.23 -0.25
CA CYS A 523 15.65 -0.45 -1.04
C CYS A 523 15.44 -0.39 -2.55
N TYR A 524 14.19 -0.45 -3.04
CA TYR A 524 13.92 -0.63 -4.47
C TYR A 524 13.29 0.58 -5.16
N GLY A 525 12.90 1.64 -4.42
CA GLY A 525 12.41 2.88 -4.99
C GLY A 525 11.31 2.69 -6.04
N GLU A 526 11.59 2.97 -7.32
CA GLU A 526 10.62 2.82 -8.43
C GLU A 526 10.15 1.37 -8.63
N SER A 527 10.95 0.38 -8.25
CA SER A 527 10.61 -1.05 -8.34
C SER A 527 9.97 -1.59 -7.06
N ALA A 528 9.76 -0.76 -6.04
CA ALA A 528 9.23 -1.17 -4.73
C ALA A 528 7.86 -1.83 -4.82
N SER A 529 6.96 -1.32 -5.67
CA SER A 529 5.62 -1.89 -5.85
C SER A 529 5.67 -3.33 -6.36
N SER A 530 6.56 -3.63 -7.30
CA SER A 530 6.76 -4.99 -7.82
C SER A 530 7.39 -5.92 -6.78
N ALA A 531 8.36 -5.43 -5.99
CA ALA A 531 8.98 -6.18 -4.91
C ALA A 531 7.97 -6.53 -3.79
N ILE A 532 7.15 -5.55 -3.38
CA ILE A 532 6.08 -5.74 -2.38
C ILE A 532 5.00 -6.70 -2.91
N ALA A 533 4.63 -6.61 -4.19
CA ALA A 533 3.68 -7.53 -4.81
C ALA A 533 4.21 -8.97 -4.80
N ALA A 534 5.50 -9.16 -5.08
CA ALA A 534 6.18 -10.46 -5.02
C ALA A 534 6.14 -11.09 -3.60
N GLN A 535 6.44 -10.28 -2.59
CA GLN A 535 6.34 -10.70 -1.18
C GLN A 535 4.89 -10.99 -0.77
N GLY A 536 3.95 -10.19 -1.25
CA GLY A 536 2.51 -10.39 -1.04
C GLY A 536 1.99 -11.69 -1.67
N PHE A 537 2.46 -12.02 -2.86
CA PHE A 537 2.16 -13.28 -3.53
C PHE A 537 2.63 -14.48 -2.70
N LEU A 538 3.90 -14.51 -2.29
CA LEU A 538 4.46 -15.60 -1.50
C LEU A 538 3.74 -15.72 -0.13
N ARG A 539 3.49 -14.59 0.52
CA ARG A 539 2.77 -14.50 1.80
C ARG A 539 1.38 -15.12 1.73
N ASN A 540 0.58 -14.68 0.77
CA ASN A 540 -0.80 -15.15 0.66
C ASN A 540 -0.86 -16.61 0.18
N THR A 541 0.08 -17.06 -0.65
CA THR A 541 0.18 -18.45 -1.10
C THR A 541 0.48 -19.38 0.08
N LEU A 542 1.48 -19.07 0.93
CA LEU A 542 1.75 -19.87 2.12
C LEU A 542 0.57 -19.83 3.12
N GLY A 543 -0.02 -18.65 3.32
CA GLY A 543 -1.21 -18.50 4.16
C GLY A 543 -2.42 -19.30 3.65
N ALA A 544 -2.56 -19.44 2.33
CA ALA A 544 -3.60 -20.28 1.74
C ALA A 544 -3.40 -21.78 1.99
N VAL A 545 -2.18 -22.26 1.80
CA VAL A 545 -1.87 -23.70 1.86
C VAL A 545 -1.85 -24.23 3.30
N THR A 546 -1.41 -23.44 4.27
CA THR A 546 -1.21 -23.89 5.65
C THR A 546 -2.48 -24.44 6.35
N PRO A 547 -3.68 -23.85 6.23
CA PRO A 547 -4.87 -24.43 6.86
C PRO A 547 -5.21 -25.83 6.37
N LEU A 548 -4.89 -26.17 5.11
CA LEU A 548 -5.22 -27.48 4.52
C LEU A 548 -4.56 -28.65 5.23
N PHE A 549 -3.38 -28.46 5.80
CA PHE A 549 -2.64 -29.51 6.49
C PHE A 549 -2.44 -29.26 7.99
N ALA A 550 -2.84 -28.09 8.50
CA ALA A 550 -2.60 -27.70 9.88
C ALA A 550 -3.12 -28.74 10.90
N SER A 551 -4.38 -29.18 10.75
CA SER A 551 -4.98 -30.17 11.64
C SER A 551 -4.23 -31.50 11.58
N ALA A 552 -3.98 -32.04 10.39
CA ALA A 552 -3.22 -33.26 10.20
C ALA A 552 -1.78 -33.15 10.76
N PHE A 553 -1.12 -32.04 10.57
CA PHE A 553 0.22 -31.79 11.10
C PHE A 553 0.26 -31.81 12.62
N PHE A 554 -0.70 -31.15 13.29
CA PHE A 554 -0.75 -31.07 14.74
C PHE A 554 -1.23 -32.39 15.41
N HIS A 555 -2.10 -33.16 14.75
CA HIS A 555 -2.54 -34.48 15.27
C HIS A 555 -1.48 -35.56 15.04
N ASN A 556 -0.90 -35.67 13.85
CA ASN A 556 0.00 -36.77 13.52
C ASN A 556 1.40 -36.60 14.13
N VAL A 557 1.93 -35.40 14.17
CA VAL A 557 3.26 -35.09 14.75
C VAL A 557 3.18 -34.92 16.26
N GLY A 558 1.99 -34.59 16.76
CA GLY A 558 1.76 -34.18 18.14
C GLY A 558 1.95 -32.69 18.31
N SER A 559 0.99 -32.02 18.95
CA SER A 559 0.89 -30.57 18.98
C SER A 559 2.13 -29.87 19.54
N GLN A 560 2.79 -30.47 20.57
CA GLN A 560 4.02 -29.90 21.15
C GLN A 560 5.20 -29.93 20.16
N TYR A 561 5.37 -31.03 19.43
CA TYR A 561 6.45 -31.18 18.46
C TYR A 561 6.17 -30.34 17.20
N ALA A 562 4.92 -30.30 16.74
CA ALA A 562 4.51 -29.43 15.65
C ALA A 562 4.78 -27.94 15.99
N GLY A 563 4.41 -27.51 17.20
CA GLY A 563 4.72 -26.18 17.68
C GLY A 563 6.23 -25.92 17.83
N LEU A 564 7.00 -26.91 18.30
CA LEU A 564 8.47 -26.81 18.39
C LEU A 564 9.11 -26.66 17.00
N ILE A 565 8.65 -27.40 16.01
CA ILE A 565 9.11 -27.27 14.62
C ILE A 565 8.88 -25.84 14.13
N LEU A 566 7.67 -25.27 14.33
CA LEU A 566 7.37 -23.89 13.97
C LEU A 566 8.27 -22.89 14.70
N ALA A 567 8.55 -23.13 16.00
CA ALA A 567 9.42 -22.26 16.79
C ALA A 567 10.88 -22.29 16.29
N LEU A 568 11.40 -23.45 15.90
CA LEU A 568 12.74 -23.59 15.33
C LEU A 568 12.84 -22.93 13.95
N PHE A 569 11.85 -23.14 13.05
CA PHE A 569 11.79 -22.43 11.78
C PHE A 569 11.67 -20.92 11.97
N GLY A 570 10.81 -20.48 12.90
CA GLY A 570 10.67 -19.08 13.27
C GLY A 570 11.99 -18.49 13.78
N SER A 571 12.75 -19.22 14.59
CA SER A 571 14.05 -18.80 15.08
C SER A 571 15.08 -18.67 13.95
N ALA A 572 15.11 -19.62 13.03
CA ALA A 572 15.98 -19.57 11.86
C ALA A 572 15.70 -18.35 10.98
N LEU A 573 14.42 -18.13 10.64
CA LEU A 573 14.01 -16.98 9.82
C LEU A 573 14.19 -15.64 10.55
N SER A 574 14.11 -15.63 11.85
CA SER A 574 14.35 -14.45 12.70
C SER A 574 15.79 -13.96 12.67
N THR A 575 16.73 -14.69 12.08
CA THR A 575 18.08 -14.22 11.81
C THR A 575 18.15 -13.24 10.64
N ILE A 576 17.14 -13.25 9.74
CA ILE A 576 17.10 -12.43 8.51
C ILE A 576 17.33 -10.94 8.77
N PRO A 577 16.62 -10.25 9.67
CA PRO A 577 16.83 -8.81 9.87
C PRO A 577 18.23 -8.47 10.40
N PHE A 578 18.85 -9.35 11.18
CA PHE A 578 20.21 -9.15 11.66
C PHE A 578 21.25 -9.31 10.53
N VAL A 579 21.07 -10.32 9.67
CA VAL A 579 21.91 -10.53 8.49
C VAL A 579 21.76 -9.34 7.52
N MET A 580 20.53 -8.89 7.28
CA MET A 580 20.25 -7.75 6.39
C MET A 580 20.76 -6.43 6.98
N PHE A 581 20.71 -6.25 8.29
CA PHE A 581 21.29 -5.09 8.93
C PHE A 581 22.81 -5.02 8.72
N LYS A 582 23.50 -6.17 8.76
CA LYS A 582 24.96 -6.25 8.59
C LYS A 582 25.40 -6.23 7.12
N TYR A 583 24.69 -6.93 6.25
CA TYR A 583 25.10 -7.17 4.86
C TYR A 583 24.18 -6.54 3.82
N GLY A 584 23.11 -5.86 4.21
CA GLY A 584 22.08 -5.28 3.31
C GLY A 584 22.66 -4.34 2.27
N HIS A 585 23.57 -3.45 2.67
CA HIS A 585 24.29 -2.56 1.77
C HIS A 585 25.08 -3.32 0.67
N GLN A 586 25.76 -4.42 1.03
CA GLN A 586 26.52 -5.23 0.06
C GLN A 586 25.57 -5.95 -0.92
N LEU A 587 24.43 -6.44 -0.42
CA LEU A 587 23.43 -7.11 -1.24
C LEU A 587 22.77 -6.13 -2.23
N ARG A 588 22.44 -4.90 -1.78
CA ARG A 588 21.92 -3.86 -2.67
C ARG A 588 22.88 -3.46 -3.77
N LYS A 589 24.18 -3.35 -3.46
CA LYS A 589 25.21 -3.06 -4.48
C LYS A 589 25.28 -4.11 -5.60
N ARG A 590 24.95 -5.37 -5.29
CA ARG A 590 24.92 -6.46 -6.26
C ARG A 590 23.58 -6.55 -7.01
N SER A 591 22.53 -5.92 -6.51
CA SER A 591 21.21 -5.92 -7.14
C SER A 591 21.24 -5.15 -8.46
N LYS A 592 20.53 -5.69 -9.45
CA LYS A 592 20.31 -5.03 -10.75
C LYS A 592 19.08 -4.11 -10.74
N MET A 593 18.22 -4.26 -9.75
CA MET A 593 16.93 -3.57 -9.62
C MET A 593 16.92 -2.48 -8.57
N ALA A 594 17.88 -2.48 -7.64
CA ALA A 594 18.03 -1.42 -6.65
C ALA A 594 18.67 -0.17 -7.30
N PRO A 595 18.25 1.05 -6.91
CA PRO A 595 18.93 2.28 -7.32
C PRO A 595 20.41 2.21 -6.96
N LYS A 596 21.29 2.55 -7.87
CA LYS A 596 22.73 2.66 -7.58
C LYS A 596 22.94 3.90 -6.75
N GLU A 597 23.49 3.73 -5.54
CA GLU A 597 23.87 4.79 -4.59
C GLU A 597 25.01 5.66 -5.12
#